data_deb1a8678c6fd17e1a0dbbb72b1a549e
#
_entry.id   deb1a8678c6fd17e1a0dbbb72b1a549e
#
_cell.length_a   1.000
_cell.length_b   1.000
_cell.length_c   1.000
_cell.angle_alpha   90.00
_cell.angle_beta   90.00
_cell.angle_gamma   90.00
#
_symmetry.space_group_name_H-M   'P 1'
#
loop_
_entity.id
_entity.type
_entity.pdbx_description
1 polymer ?
#
loop_
_entity_poly.entity_id
_entity_poly.type
_entity_poly.pdbx_seq_one_letter_code
_entity_poly.pdbx_strand_id
1 'polypeptide(L)'
;MKRIVILITILAFLFGCVGKYQPEDEPQIVVEGWIEAGGYPVVILTTTVSVGEQQKDWASLKDHVIRWAKVSISDGEEEVVLTGRKNDDYFPPYIYSTARIQGEAGKTYTLKVEYSGRTVTAQTSVPDAVPLEWIKVVPSERDGYADIVAGLKDNPSTKDYYKFFTWSLHDDSTYVSSFMGLINDEILADEVNEVMVQRGAPQVFGDADTSLSFSDHSFVLVKFCTMDEASYMYWEDYEDIAFLSRNPFFPVTCKIRSNVQGGLGYWAGYGSTVYRLSLADSLKVR
;
A
#
# COMPACT_ATOMS: atom_id res chain seq x y z
N MET A 1 -17.99 -55.70 33.32
CA MET A 1 -18.25 -55.26 31.94
C MET A 1 -18.50 -53.73 31.82
N LYS A 2 -19.41 -53.13 32.58
CA LYS A 2 -19.70 -51.69 32.50
C LYS A 2 -18.46 -50.79 32.74
N ARG A 3 -17.57 -51.11 33.68
CA ARG A 3 -16.34 -50.29 33.96
C ARG A 3 -15.29 -50.39 32.87
N ILE A 4 -15.20 -51.48 32.12
CA ILE A 4 -14.28 -51.66 30.98
C ILE A 4 -14.78 -50.86 29.78
N VAL A 5 -16.11 -50.83 29.56
CA VAL A 5 -16.70 -50.02 28.46
C VAL A 5 -16.46 -48.53 28.68
N ILE A 6 -16.59 -48.05 29.92
CA ILE A 6 -16.34 -46.64 30.26
C ILE A 6 -14.86 -46.28 30.04
N LEU A 7 -13.93 -47.19 30.38
CA LEU A 7 -12.52 -46.94 30.19
C LEU A 7 -12.13 -46.87 28.69
N ILE A 8 -12.74 -47.72 27.86
CA ILE A 8 -12.51 -47.73 26.40
C ILE A 8 -13.11 -46.45 25.76
N THR A 9 -14.27 -45.97 26.26
CA THR A 9 -14.86 -44.75 25.75
C THR A 9 -14.04 -43.52 26.10
N ILE A 10 -13.44 -43.44 27.29
CA ILE A 10 -12.55 -42.35 27.68
C ILE A 10 -11.24 -42.36 26.85
N LEU A 11 -10.69 -43.56 26.56
CA LEU A 11 -9.49 -43.70 25.74
C LEU A 11 -9.73 -43.30 24.28
N ALA A 12 -10.94 -43.50 23.74
CA ALA A 12 -11.30 -43.09 22.39
C ALA A 12 -11.40 -41.55 22.23
N PHE A 13 -11.71 -40.82 23.31
CA PHE A 13 -11.73 -39.35 23.30
C PHE A 13 -10.34 -38.71 23.36
N LEU A 14 -9.30 -39.46 23.72
CA LEU A 14 -7.94 -38.93 23.76
C LEU A 14 -7.19 -38.98 22.40
N PHE A 15 -7.77 -39.62 21.38
CA PHE A 15 -7.22 -39.65 20.02
C PHE A 15 -7.82 -38.60 19.07
N GLY A 16 -8.66 -37.74 19.58
CA GLY A 16 -9.24 -36.64 18.79
C GLY A 16 -8.38 -35.39 18.86
N CYS A 17 -7.78 -35.00 17.75
CA CYS A 17 -7.02 -33.79 17.44
C CYS A 17 -5.50 -33.92 17.50
N VAL A 18 -4.96 -34.82 16.71
CA VAL A 18 -3.71 -34.50 16.03
C VAL A 18 -4.12 -33.59 14.87
N GLY A 19 -3.99 -32.26 15.05
CA GLY A 19 -4.08 -31.32 13.95
C GLY A 19 -3.15 -31.83 12.87
N LYS A 20 -3.67 -32.02 11.66
CA LYS A 20 -2.81 -32.31 10.51
C LYS A 20 -1.79 -31.19 10.46
N TYR A 21 -0.51 -31.53 10.68
CA TYR A 21 0.60 -30.67 10.29
C TYR A 21 0.41 -30.38 8.81
N GLN A 22 -0.09 -29.18 8.51
CA GLN A 22 -0.04 -28.69 7.13
C GLN A 22 1.44 -28.37 6.91
N PRO A 23 2.07 -28.93 5.87
CA PRO A 23 3.42 -28.52 5.52
C PRO A 23 3.38 -26.98 5.37
N GLU A 24 4.40 -26.31 5.90
CA GLU A 24 4.58 -24.87 5.71
C GLU A 24 4.34 -24.58 4.23
N ASP A 25 3.34 -23.75 3.94
CA ASP A 25 3.05 -23.36 2.57
C ASP A 25 4.33 -22.78 1.99
N GLU A 26 4.74 -23.27 0.82
CA GLU A 26 5.94 -22.74 0.15
C GLU A 26 5.82 -21.21 0.05
N PRO A 27 6.90 -20.47 0.39
CA PRO A 27 6.87 -19.02 0.35
C PRO A 27 6.32 -18.51 -0.98
N GLN A 28 5.30 -17.67 -0.93
CA GLN A 28 4.68 -17.09 -2.11
C GLN A 28 5.41 -15.80 -2.51
N ILE A 29 5.39 -15.48 -3.80
CA ILE A 29 5.87 -14.19 -4.30
C ILE A 29 4.85 -13.12 -3.90
N VAL A 30 5.33 -12.05 -3.27
CA VAL A 30 4.56 -10.86 -2.94
C VAL A 30 5.00 -9.72 -3.86
N VAL A 31 4.05 -9.13 -4.53
CA VAL A 31 4.26 -7.98 -5.42
C VAL A 31 3.72 -6.73 -4.76
N GLU A 32 4.55 -5.70 -4.67
CA GLU A 32 4.13 -4.33 -4.41
C GLU A 32 4.58 -3.50 -5.60
N GLY A 33 3.61 -3.00 -6.39
CA GLY A 33 4.00 -2.30 -7.60
C GLY A 33 2.95 -1.31 -8.09
N TRP A 34 3.43 -0.29 -8.80
CA TRP A 34 2.56 0.73 -9.40
C TRP A 34 3.17 1.35 -10.65
N ILE A 35 2.30 1.95 -11.46
CA ILE A 35 2.62 2.82 -12.57
C ILE A 35 1.70 4.05 -12.53
N GLU A 36 2.27 5.24 -12.74
CA GLU A 36 1.52 6.50 -12.68
C GLU A 36 1.49 7.18 -14.05
N ALA A 37 0.45 7.94 -14.34
CA ALA A 37 0.42 8.78 -15.54
C ALA A 37 1.63 9.73 -15.55
N GLY A 38 2.45 9.65 -16.62
CA GLY A 38 3.70 10.38 -16.75
C GLY A 38 4.87 9.86 -15.89
N GLY A 39 4.65 8.82 -15.06
CA GLY A 39 5.64 8.21 -14.20
C GLY A 39 6.24 6.93 -14.77
N TYR A 40 7.33 6.47 -14.19
CA TYR A 40 7.93 5.19 -14.49
C TYR A 40 7.42 4.10 -13.54
N PRO A 41 7.32 2.84 -14.01
CA PRO A 41 6.90 1.74 -13.16
C PRO A 41 7.89 1.48 -12.03
N VAL A 42 7.35 1.16 -10.86
CA VAL A 42 8.12 0.69 -9.71
C VAL A 42 7.52 -0.62 -9.24
N VAL A 43 8.36 -1.64 -9.06
CA VAL A 43 7.96 -2.95 -8.54
C VAL A 43 8.94 -3.39 -7.47
N ILE A 44 8.41 -3.74 -6.30
CA ILE A 44 9.12 -4.33 -5.19
C ILE A 44 8.65 -5.78 -5.08
N LEU A 45 9.58 -6.72 -4.92
CA LEU A 45 9.28 -8.14 -4.82
C LEU A 45 9.85 -8.73 -3.55
N THR A 46 9.00 -9.42 -2.81
CA THR A 46 9.38 -10.16 -1.61
C THR A 46 8.78 -11.56 -1.61
N THR A 47 9.14 -12.37 -0.64
CA THR A 47 8.44 -13.63 -0.32
C THR A 47 7.62 -13.46 0.94
N THR A 48 6.54 -14.23 1.05
CA THR A 48 5.82 -14.35 2.33
C THR A 48 6.74 -14.92 3.41
N VAL A 49 6.44 -14.56 4.65
CA VAL A 49 7.15 -15.02 5.86
C VAL A 49 6.22 -15.93 6.64
N SER A 50 6.71 -17.08 7.09
CA SER A 50 5.95 -17.98 7.93
C SER A 50 5.63 -17.36 9.29
N VAL A 51 4.42 -17.54 9.78
CA VAL A 51 3.98 -17.06 11.11
C VAL A 51 4.83 -17.64 12.25
N GLY A 52 5.49 -18.78 12.01
CA GLY A 52 6.41 -19.44 12.96
C GLY A 52 7.81 -18.81 13.02
N GLU A 53 8.23 -18.07 12.02
CA GLU A 53 9.48 -17.32 12.03
C GLU A 53 9.26 -16.04 12.85
N GLN A 54 9.63 -16.09 14.12
CA GLN A 54 9.66 -14.89 14.96
C GLN A 54 10.69 -13.92 14.38
N GLN A 55 10.22 -12.97 13.59
CA GLN A 55 11.05 -11.88 13.10
C GLN A 55 11.49 -11.02 14.27
N LYS A 56 12.74 -11.16 14.64
CA LYS A 56 13.31 -10.43 15.78
C LYS A 56 13.79 -9.03 15.40
N ASP A 57 14.01 -8.77 14.11
CA ASP A 57 14.47 -7.47 13.64
C ASP A 57 14.18 -7.24 12.15
N TRP A 58 14.28 -5.96 11.75
CA TRP A 58 14.13 -5.52 10.36
C TRP A 58 15.22 -6.02 9.43
N ALA A 59 16.37 -6.43 9.97
CA ALA A 59 17.46 -6.95 9.17
C ALA A 59 17.07 -8.27 8.51
N SER A 60 16.27 -9.10 9.19
CA SER A 60 15.77 -10.37 8.66
C SER A 60 14.84 -10.20 7.46
N LEU A 61 14.08 -9.11 7.37
CA LEU A 61 13.19 -8.84 6.22
C LEU A 61 13.96 -8.66 4.91
N LYS A 62 15.23 -8.25 4.95
CA LYS A 62 16.06 -8.09 3.76
C LYS A 62 16.35 -9.43 3.06
N ASP A 63 16.26 -10.54 3.78
CA ASP A 63 16.49 -11.89 3.24
C ASP A 63 15.29 -12.37 2.40
N HIS A 64 14.12 -11.78 2.61
CA HIS A 64 12.91 -12.06 1.83
C HIS A 64 12.79 -11.26 0.55
N VAL A 65 13.75 -10.36 0.26
CA VAL A 65 13.75 -9.55 -0.96
C VAL A 65 14.16 -10.38 -2.17
N ILE A 66 13.32 -10.42 -3.18
CA ILE A 66 13.60 -11.08 -4.45
C ILE A 66 14.39 -10.13 -5.35
N ARG A 67 15.68 -10.43 -5.59
CA ARG A 67 16.61 -9.58 -6.36
C ARG A 67 16.90 -10.09 -7.77
N TRP A 68 16.53 -11.32 -8.09
CA TRP A 68 16.92 -12.02 -9.33
C TRP A 68 15.70 -12.55 -10.10
N ALA A 69 14.62 -11.77 -10.13
CA ALA A 69 13.47 -12.08 -10.97
C ALA A 69 13.62 -11.44 -12.34
N LYS A 70 13.02 -12.07 -13.36
CA LYS A 70 12.73 -11.39 -14.62
C LYS A 70 11.37 -10.72 -14.45
N VAL A 71 11.37 -9.40 -14.46
CA VAL A 71 10.16 -8.57 -14.34
C VAL A 71 9.94 -7.86 -15.66
N SER A 72 8.76 -7.98 -16.24
CA SER A 72 8.39 -7.28 -17.46
C SER A 72 7.03 -6.62 -17.35
N ILE A 73 6.84 -5.54 -18.08
CA ILE A 73 5.58 -4.81 -18.23
C ILE A 73 5.24 -4.71 -19.70
N SER A 74 3.96 -4.87 -20.02
CA SER A 74 3.43 -4.61 -21.35
C SER A 74 2.23 -3.66 -21.28
N ASP A 75 2.14 -2.75 -22.24
CA ASP A 75 0.96 -1.90 -22.49
C ASP A 75 0.03 -2.46 -23.57
N GLY A 76 0.31 -3.72 -24.01
CA GLY A 76 -0.39 -4.40 -25.08
C GLY A 76 0.24 -4.22 -26.47
N GLU A 77 1.09 -3.23 -26.67
CA GLU A 77 1.84 -2.97 -27.90
C GLU A 77 3.29 -3.45 -27.81
N GLU A 78 3.94 -3.16 -26.69
CA GLU A 78 5.30 -3.61 -26.41
C GLU A 78 5.41 -4.28 -25.04
N GLU A 79 6.45 -5.11 -24.87
CA GLU A 79 6.86 -5.69 -23.59
C GLU A 79 8.26 -5.20 -23.25
N VAL A 80 8.40 -4.60 -22.07
CA VAL A 80 9.67 -4.04 -21.58
C VAL A 80 10.10 -4.74 -20.31
N VAL A 81 11.36 -5.19 -20.28
CA VAL A 81 11.97 -5.78 -19.08
C VAL A 81 12.48 -4.67 -18.15
N LEU A 82 12.14 -4.78 -16.87
CA LEU A 82 12.58 -3.88 -15.82
C LEU A 82 13.97 -4.29 -15.30
N THR A 83 14.74 -3.29 -14.89
CA THR A 83 16.05 -3.51 -14.27
C THR A 83 15.92 -3.46 -12.76
N GLY A 84 16.40 -4.51 -12.09
CA GLY A 84 16.51 -4.56 -10.63
C GLY A 84 17.69 -3.71 -10.15
N ARG A 85 17.46 -2.86 -9.14
CA ARG A 85 18.52 -2.01 -8.55
C ARG A 85 18.26 -1.74 -7.08
N LYS A 86 19.33 -1.50 -6.32
CA LYS A 86 19.22 -0.96 -4.97
C LYS A 86 18.72 0.48 -5.03
N ASN A 87 17.74 0.80 -4.18
CA ASN A 87 17.27 2.16 -3.97
C ASN A 87 16.86 2.31 -2.49
N ASP A 88 17.59 3.14 -1.75
CA ASP A 88 17.42 3.33 -0.32
C ASP A 88 16.20 4.23 0.04
N ASP A 89 15.55 4.83 -0.95
CA ASP A 89 14.31 5.59 -0.75
C ASP A 89 13.11 4.67 -0.45
N TYR A 90 13.23 3.38 -0.74
CA TYR A 90 12.17 2.38 -0.56
C TYR A 90 12.53 1.37 0.52
N PHE A 91 11.50 0.74 1.06
CA PHE A 91 11.67 -0.39 1.95
C PHE A 91 10.84 -1.59 1.46
N PRO A 92 11.45 -2.78 1.29
CA PRO A 92 12.89 -3.04 1.32
C PRO A 92 13.66 -2.29 0.21
N PRO A 93 14.97 -1.98 0.38
CA PRO A 93 15.70 -1.07 -0.48
C PRO A 93 16.15 -1.74 -1.79
N TYR A 94 15.22 -2.28 -2.55
CA TYR A 94 15.45 -2.88 -3.86
C TYR A 94 14.20 -2.80 -4.72
N ILE A 95 14.31 -2.20 -5.88
CA ILE A 95 13.20 -2.02 -6.81
C ILE A 95 13.55 -2.54 -8.21
N TYR A 96 12.52 -2.90 -8.96
CA TYR A 96 12.58 -3.10 -10.40
C TYR A 96 11.90 -1.92 -11.07
N SER A 97 12.57 -1.29 -12.04
CA SER A 97 12.08 -0.13 -12.76
C SER A 97 12.71 -0.03 -14.15
N THR A 98 12.15 0.81 -15.02
CA THR A 98 12.69 1.12 -16.34
C THR A 98 12.27 2.52 -16.75
N ALA A 99 13.09 3.20 -17.57
CA ALA A 99 12.75 4.47 -18.19
C ALA A 99 12.24 4.31 -19.64
N ARG A 100 12.02 3.07 -20.10
CA ARG A 100 11.61 2.78 -21.48
C ARG A 100 10.11 2.84 -21.70
N ILE A 101 9.32 2.73 -20.62
CA ILE A 101 7.88 2.82 -20.63
C ILE A 101 7.43 3.78 -19.55
N GLN A 102 6.52 4.68 -19.86
CA GLN A 102 5.85 5.57 -18.91
C GLN A 102 4.36 5.24 -18.87
N GLY A 103 3.75 5.45 -17.72
CA GLY A 103 2.31 5.33 -17.58
C GLY A 103 1.59 6.42 -18.36
N GLU A 104 0.53 6.05 -19.06
CA GLU A 104 -0.35 6.95 -19.78
C GLU A 104 -1.79 6.73 -19.31
N ALA A 105 -2.52 7.83 -19.07
CA ALA A 105 -3.92 7.76 -18.71
C ALA A 105 -4.73 7.05 -19.80
N GLY A 106 -5.69 6.22 -19.40
CA GLY A 106 -6.52 5.40 -20.28
C GLY A 106 -5.87 4.08 -20.72
N LYS A 107 -4.57 3.87 -20.49
CA LYS A 107 -3.89 2.61 -20.86
C LYS A 107 -3.96 1.58 -19.74
N THR A 108 -3.91 0.32 -20.17
CA THR A 108 -3.84 -0.87 -19.29
C THR A 108 -2.44 -1.46 -19.35
N TYR A 109 -1.89 -1.82 -18.20
CA TYR A 109 -0.55 -2.37 -18.05
C TYR A 109 -0.58 -3.74 -17.40
N THR A 110 0.04 -4.70 -18.06
CA THR A 110 0.20 -6.07 -17.56
C THR A 110 1.62 -6.24 -17.02
N LEU A 111 1.73 -6.58 -15.74
CA LEU A 111 2.95 -6.98 -15.08
C LEU A 111 3.13 -8.49 -15.18
N LYS A 112 4.34 -8.95 -15.46
CA LYS A 112 4.74 -10.35 -15.40
C LYS A 112 6.04 -10.49 -14.62
N VAL A 113 6.06 -11.40 -13.66
CA VAL A 113 7.22 -11.74 -12.84
C VAL A 113 7.53 -13.22 -13.01
N GLU A 114 8.75 -13.54 -13.40
CA GLU A 114 9.26 -14.91 -13.51
C GLU A 114 10.39 -15.11 -12.49
N TYR A 115 10.18 -15.97 -11.52
CA TYR A 115 11.15 -16.22 -10.45
C TYR A 115 11.08 -17.68 -9.97
N SER A 116 12.23 -18.35 -9.92
CA SER A 116 12.37 -19.72 -9.40
C SER A 116 11.37 -20.72 -10.02
N GLY A 117 11.15 -20.63 -11.35
CA GLY A 117 10.23 -21.52 -12.08
C GLY A 117 8.74 -21.19 -11.90
N ARG A 118 8.41 -20.14 -11.15
CA ARG A 118 7.04 -19.64 -10.97
C ARG A 118 6.80 -18.41 -11.84
N THR A 119 5.57 -18.22 -12.25
CA THR A 119 5.13 -17.02 -12.97
C THR A 119 3.99 -16.37 -12.22
N VAL A 120 4.11 -15.07 -12.02
CA VAL A 120 3.10 -14.22 -11.40
C VAL A 120 2.71 -13.14 -12.40
N THR A 121 1.42 -12.86 -12.51
CA THR A 121 0.89 -11.82 -13.41
C THR A 121 -0.12 -10.93 -12.69
N ALA A 122 -0.18 -9.67 -13.09
CA ALA A 122 -1.19 -8.73 -12.61
C ALA A 122 -1.52 -7.72 -13.71
N GLN A 123 -2.70 -7.15 -13.67
CA GLN A 123 -3.15 -6.14 -14.60
C GLN A 123 -3.77 -4.98 -13.87
N THR A 124 -3.52 -3.76 -14.36
CA THR A 124 -4.13 -2.53 -13.88
C THR A 124 -4.32 -1.55 -15.01
N SER A 125 -5.22 -0.60 -14.84
CA SER A 125 -5.41 0.53 -15.75
C SER A 125 -5.05 1.83 -15.04
N VAL A 126 -4.44 2.75 -15.77
CA VAL A 126 -4.12 4.09 -15.27
C VAL A 126 -5.31 5.00 -15.59
N PRO A 127 -6.11 5.41 -14.61
CA PRO A 127 -7.22 6.34 -14.85
C PRO A 127 -6.73 7.76 -15.13
N ASP A 128 -7.63 8.61 -15.59
CA ASP A 128 -7.39 10.05 -15.64
C ASP A 128 -7.20 10.62 -14.24
N ALA A 129 -6.31 11.59 -14.12
CA ALA A 129 -6.11 12.30 -12.86
C ALA A 129 -7.25 13.29 -12.62
N VAL A 130 -7.88 13.21 -11.45
CA VAL A 130 -8.83 14.22 -10.98
C VAL A 130 -8.07 15.25 -10.14
N PRO A 131 -8.07 16.54 -10.49
CA PRO A 131 -7.44 17.57 -9.68
C PRO A 131 -8.28 17.92 -8.45
N LEU A 132 -7.63 18.37 -7.39
CA LEU A 132 -8.34 19.00 -6.27
C LEU A 132 -8.81 20.40 -6.69
N GLU A 133 -9.98 20.81 -6.24
CA GLU A 133 -10.48 22.18 -6.44
C GLU A 133 -9.58 23.21 -5.72
N TRP A 134 -9.10 22.85 -4.55
CA TRP A 134 -8.13 23.64 -3.79
C TRP A 134 -7.45 22.77 -2.73
N ILE A 135 -6.29 23.24 -2.24
CA ILE A 135 -5.59 22.68 -1.10
C ILE A 135 -5.05 23.82 -0.24
N LYS A 136 -5.21 23.76 1.06
CA LYS A 136 -4.80 24.82 2.00
C LYS A 136 -4.15 24.23 3.25
N VAL A 137 -3.29 25.03 3.85
CA VAL A 137 -2.66 24.76 5.15
C VAL A 137 -3.40 25.56 6.23
N VAL A 138 -3.73 24.91 7.32
CA VAL A 138 -4.37 25.52 8.49
C VAL A 138 -3.53 25.24 9.74
N PRO A 139 -3.54 26.13 10.76
CA PRO A 139 -2.89 25.83 12.02
C PRO A 139 -3.49 24.58 12.66
N SER A 140 -2.64 23.71 13.21
CA SER A 140 -3.09 22.60 14.02
C SER A 140 -3.44 23.06 15.44
N GLU A 141 -4.22 22.26 16.17
CA GLU A 141 -4.44 22.46 17.60
C GLU A 141 -3.14 22.27 18.44
N ARG A 142 -2.16 21.58 17.88
CA ARG A 142 -0.86 21.35 18.49
C ARG A 142 0.12 22.43 18.05
N ASP A 143 0.71 23.14 19.02
CA ASP A 143 1.72 24.17 18.77
C ASP A 143 2.93 23.59 17.98
N GLY A 144 3.37 24.33 16.95
CA GLY A 144 4.47 23.92 16.07
C GLY A 144 4.05 22.94 14.97
N TYR A 145 2.73 22.72 14.80
CA TYR A 145 2.18 21.84 13.76
C TYR A 145 1.15 22.56 12.88
N ALA A 146 0.97 22.01 11.70
CA ALA A 146 -0.02 22.46 10.74
C ALA A 146 -0.80 21.25 10.18
N ASP A 147 -2.04 21.51 9.80
CA ASP A 147 -2.91 20.55 9.13
C ASP A 147 -3.13 20.96 7.67
N ILE A 148 -3.36 19.99 6.82
CA ILE A 148 -3.62 20.19 5.40
C ILE A 148 -5.06 19.78 5.12
N VAL A 149 -5.81 20.67 4.47
CA VAL A 149 -7.19 20.43 4.07
C VAL A 149 -7.30 20.60 2.56
N ALA A 150 -7.98 19.67 1.91
CA ALA A 150 -8.19 19.66 0.48
C ALA A 150 -9.68 19.74 0.16
N GLY A 151 -10.04 20.45 -0.91
CA GLY A 151 -11.37 20.47 -1.50
C GLY A 151 -11.43 19.51 -2.67
N LEU A 152 -12.22 18.45 -2.54
CA LEU A 152 -12.46 17.46 -3.58
C LEU A 152 -13.88 17.62 -4.13
N LYS A 153 -13.96 17.77 -5.44
CA LYS A 153 -15.24 17.70 -6.17
C LYS A 153 -15.23 16.49 -7.07
N ASP A 154 -16.17 15.62 -6.83
CA ASP A 154 -16.33 14.41 -7.60
C ASP A 154 -17.14 14.64 -8.88
N ASN A 155 -16.99 13.73 -9.86
CA ASN A 155 -17.83 13.68 -11.05
C ASN A 155 -18.93 12.62 -10.86
N PRO A 156 -20.19 12.98 -10.61
CA PRO A 156 -21.25 12.02 -10.32
C PRO A 156 -21.62 11.11 -11.50
N SER A 157 -20.99 11.29 -12.66
CA SER A 157 -21.22 10.45 -13.86
C SER A 157 -20.26 9.27 -13.96
N THR A 158 -19.23 9.22 -13.15
CA THR A 158 -18.20 8.17 -13.10
C THR A 158 -18.17 7.56 -11.71
N LYS A 159 -17.65 6.34 -11.59
CA LYS A 159 -17.35 5.73 -10.31
C LYS A 159 -15.85 5.80 -10.11
N ASP A 160 -15.45 6.64 -9.18
CA ASP A 160 -14.05 6.96 -8.94
C ASP A 160 -13.58 6.55 -7.54
N TYR A 161 -12.32 6.20 -7.43
CA TYR A 161 -11.68 5.86 -6.18
C TYR A 161 -10.43 6.69 -6.00
N TYR A 162 -10.27 7.28 -4.84
CA TYR A 162 -9.21 8.25 -4.58
C TYR A 162 -8.33 7.85 -3.41
N LYS A 163 -7.06 8.28 -3.46
CA LYS A 163 -6.13 8.12 -2.35
C LYS A 163 -5.15 9.25 -2.26
N PHE A 164 -4.90 9.67 -1.02
CA PHE A 164 -3.84 10.60 -0.70
C PHE A 164 -2.57 9.87 -0.29
N PHE A 165 -1.45 10.37 -0.79
CA PHE A 165 -0.11 10.08 -0.31
C PHE A 165 0.57 11.38 0.09
N THR A 166 1.41 11.34 1.09
CA THR A 166 2.16 12.50 1.58
C THR A 166 3.65 12.20 1.62
N TRP A 167 4.45 13.21 1.39
CA TRP A 167 5.90 13.15 1.55
C TRP A 167 6.35 14.42 2.26
N SER A 168 6.68 14.31 3.56
CA SER A 168 7.35 15.35 4.32
C SER A 168 8.84 15.28 4.00
N LEU A 169 9.37 16.24 3.23
CA LEU A 169 10.73 16.18 2.68
C LEU A 169 11.84 16.09 3.74
N HIS A 170 11.52 16.36 5.01
CA HIS A 170 12.48 16.30 6.12
C HIS A 170 12.42 14.98 6.88
N ASP A 171 11.24 14.35 6.89
CA ASP A 171 10.95 13.22 7.77
C ASP A 171 10.84 11.89 7.00
N ASP A 172 10.44 11.95 5.72
CA ASP A 172 10.17 10.77 4.91
C ASP A 172 11.20 10.64 3.78
N SER A 173 11.54 9.43 3.38
CA SER A 173 12.42 9.17 2.23
C SER A 173 11.68 9.18 0.89
N THR A 174 10.36 8.92 0.93
CA THR A 174 9.48 8.87 -0.25
C THR A 174 8.02 9.13 0.17
N TYR A 175 7.11 8.99 -0.77
CA TYR A 175 5.68 9.07 -0.47
C TYR A 175 5.24 7.94 0.46
N VAL A 176 4.48 8.29 1.48
CA VAL A 176 3.78 7.38 2.39
C VAL A 176 2.28 7.52 2.23
N SER A 177 1.56 6.41 2.40
CA SER A 177 0.10 6.43 2.40
C SER A 177 -0.41 7.36 3.51
N SER A 178 -1.21 8.36 3.18
CA SER A 178 -1.90 9.21 4.15
C SER A 178 -2.81 8.35 5.04
N PHE A 179 -2.83 8.63 6.33
CA PHE A 179 -3.72 7.94 7.26
C PHE A 179 -5.18 8.31 6.93
N MET A 180 -6.05 7.30 6.80
CA MET A 180 -7.45 7.46 6.35
C MET A 180 -7.59 8.29 5.06
N GLY A 181 -6.60 8.19 4.18
CA GLY A 181 -6.56 8.94 2.94
C GLY A 181 -7.21 8.22 1.75
N LEU A 182 -7.92 7.13 1.98
CA LEU A 182 -8.66 6.38 0.98
C LEU A 182 -10.12 6.85 0.92
N ILE A 183 -10.60 7.16 -0.27
CA ILE A 183 -11.95 7.72 -0.49
C ILE A 183 -12.64 6.96 -1.62
N ASN A 184 -13.88 6.55 -1.35
CA ASN A 184 -14.82 6.07 -2.35
C ASN A 184 -15.79 7.21 -2.66
N ASP A 185 -16.04 7.48 -3.94
CA ASP A 185 -16.94 8.54 -4.39
C ASP A 185 -18.37 8.40 -3.86
N GLU A 186 -18.81 7.17 -3.56
CA GLU A 186 -20.15 6.90 -3.00
C GLU A 186 -20.44 7.66 -1.69
N ILE A 187 -19.41 8.12 -0.99
CA ILE A 187 -19.55 8.90 0.26
C ILE A 187 -19.48 10.40 0.04
N LEU A 188 -19.17 10.85 -1.19
CA LEU A 188 -19.02 12.25 -1.51
C LEU A 188 -20.37 12.89 -1.86
N ALA A 189 -20.54 14.16 -1.49
CA ALA A 189 -21.66 14.97 -1.93
C ALA A 189 -21.40 15.59 -3.31
N ASP A 190 -22.46 15.99 -4.01
CA ASP A 190 -22.37 16.64 -5.33
C ASP A 190 -21.64 18.00 -5.29
N GLU A 191 -21.32 18.51 -4.13
CA GLU A 191 -20.58 19.75 -3.89
C GLU A 191 -19.10 19.48 -3.57
N VAL A 192 -18.33 20.53 -3.31
CA VAL A 192 -16.93 20.39 -2.90
C VAL A 192 -16.87 19.84 -1.47
N ASN A 193 -16.29 18.67 -1.32
CA ASN A 193 -16.09 18.01 -0.04
C ASN A 193 -14.76 18.42 0.58
N GLU A 194 -14.76 18.83 1.84
CA GLU A 194 -13.54 19.12 2.58
C GLU A 194 -12.97 17.82 3.16
N VAL A 195 -11.72 17.51 2.81
CA VAL A 195 -11.00 16.32 3.25
C VAL A 195 -9.74 16.73 3.99
N MET A 196 -9.55 16.22 5.20
CA MET A 196 -8.31 16.40 5.94
C MET A 196 -7.25 15.43 5.42
N VAL A 197 -6.12 15.97 4.97
CA VAL A 197 -4.98 15.17 4.52
C VAL A 197 -4.05 14.95 5.69
N GLN A 198 -4.09 13.79 6.27
CA GLN A 198 -3.30 13.43 7.43
C GLN A 198 -1.94 12.84 7.03
N ARG A 199 -0.94 13.04 7.87
CA ARG A 199 0.36 12.43 7.70
C ARG A 199 0.25 10.91 7.79
N GLY A 200 0.90 10.19 6.88
CA GLY A 200 1.06 8.75 6.97
C GLY A 200 1.97 8.34 8.12
N ALA A 201 1.84 7.11 8.59
CA ALA A 201 2.80 6.58 9.56
C ALA A 201 4.17 6.44 8.87
N PRO A 202 5.26 6.93 9.49
CA PRO A 202 6.59 6.76 8.92
C PRO A 202 6.91 5.26 8.80
N GLN A 203 7.55 4.89 7.68
CA GLN A 203 7.89 3.49 7.40
C GLN A 203 9.03 2.95 8.28
N VAL A 204 9.69 3.81 9.06
CA VAL A 204 10.80 3.44 9.92
C VAL A 204 10.30 3.29 11.34
N PHE A 205 10.49 2.10 11.92
CA PHE A 205 10.17 1.82 13.31
C PHE A 205 11.19 2.48 14.24
N GLY A 206 10.74 3.34 15.10
CA GLY A 206 11.47 4.06 16.12
C GLY A 206 10.47 4.85 16.97
N ASP A 207 10.94 5.70 17.86
CA ASP A 207 10.12 6.68 18.62
C ASP A 207 9.54 7.74 17.65
N ALA A 208 8.82 7.28 16.64
CA ALA A 208 8.22 8.16 15.64
C ALA A 208 7.14 8.99 16.30
N ASP A 209 7.18 10.27 16.05
CA ASP A 209 6.06 11.17 16.36
C ASP A 209 4.80 10.59 15.67
N THR A 210 3.86 10.11 16.48
CA THR A 210 2.59 9.55 16.02
C THR A 210 1.58 10.64 15.65
N SER A 211 2.01 11.89 15.56
CA SER A 211 1.17 13.00 15.12
C SER A 211 0.68 12.77 13.70
N LEU A 212 -0.60 12.97 13.49
CA LEU A 212 -1.24 12.96 12.17
C LEU A 212 -1.11 14.32 11.46
N SER A 213 -0.62 15.34 12.17
CA SER A 213 -0.30 16.69 11.67
C SER A 213 1.15 16.77 11.21
N PHE A 214 1.47 17.78 10.42
CA PHE A 214 2.81 18.03 9.89
C PHE A 214 3.52 19.10 10.74
N SER A 215 4.86 19.02 10.88
CA SER A 215 5.61 20.14 11.45
C SER A 215 5.39 21.40 10.61
N ASP A 216 5.09 22.54 11.26
CA ASP A 216 4.75 23.80 10.59
C ASP A 216 5.92 24.43 9.79
N HIS A 217 7.13 23.89 9.95
CA HIS A 217 8.32 24.27 9.17
C HIS A 217 8.61 23.36 7.99
N SER A 218 7.81 22.32 7.76
CA SER A 218 8.05 21.33 6.73
C SER A 218 7.64 21.80 5.34
N PHE A 219 8.32 21.21 4.33
CA PHE A 219 7.82 21.17 2.95
C PHE A 219 7.15 19.83 2.73
N VAL A 220 5.91 19.85 2.29
CA VAL A 220 5.11 18.64 2.07
C VAL A 220 4.68 18.56 0.62
N LEU A 221 4.91 17.39 0.01
CA LEU A 221 4.28 17.01 -1.24
C LEU A 221 3.04 16.19 -0.93
N VAL A 222 1.90 16.64 -1.39
CA VAL A 222 0.64 15.88 -1.35
C VAL A 222 0.38 15.35 -2.73
N LYS A 223 0.34 14.03 -2.87
CA LYS A 223 -0.04 13.36 -4.11
C LYS A 223 -1.47 12.84 -3.94
N PHE A 224 -2.34 13.31 -4.82
CA PHE A 224 -3.73 12.87 -4.92
C PHE A 224 -3.87 11.98 -6.14
N CYS A 225 -4.35 10.77 -5.94
CA CYS A 225 -4.43 9.73 -6.96
C CYS A 225 -5.88 9.30 -7.17
N THR A 226 -6.26 9.15 -8.45
CA THR A 226 -7.39 8.33 -8.89
C THR A 226 -6.86 6.92 -9.19
N MET A 227 -7.64 5.88 -8.89
CA MET A 227 -7.23 4.49 -9.11
C MET A 227 -8.41 3.62 -9.54
N ASP A 228 -8.11 2.40 -10.02
CA ASP A 228 -9.12 1.38 -10.32
C ASP A 228 -9.69 0.72 -9.04
N GLU A 229 -10.82 0.04 -9.19
CA GLU A 229 -11.51 -0.63 -8.08
C GLU A 229 -10.63 -1.72 -7.40
N ALA A 230 -9.84 -2.44 -8.18
CA ALA A 230 -8.99 -3.50 -7.63
C ALA A 230 -7.89 -2.93 -6.72
N SER A 231 -7.32 -1.79 -7.10
CA SER A 231 -6.35 -1.05 -6.28
C SER A 231 -7.01 -0.47 -5.03
N TYR A 232 -8.23 0.06 -5.16
CA TYR A 232 -9.02 0.54 -4.02
C TYR A 232 -9.27 -0.57 -3.00
N MET A 233 -9.75 -1.74 -3.45
CA MET A 233 -10.01 -2.88 -2.58
C MET A 233 -8.78 -3.37 -1.81
N TYR A 234 -7.60 -3.33 -2.45
CA TYR A 234 -6.35 -3.64 -1.77
C TYR A 234 -6.05 -2.62 -0.65
N TRP A 235 -6.16 -1.32 -0.94
CA TRP A 235 -5.89 -0.27 0.02
C TRP A 235 -6.90 -0.25 1.17
N GLU A 236 -8.16 -0.59 0.92
CA GLU A 236 -9.20 -0.73 1.94
C GLU A 236 -8.82 -1.82 2.94
N ASP A 237 -8.49 -3.03 2.47
CA ASP A 237 -8.03 -4.11 3.33
C ASP A 237 -6.75 -3.75 4.08
N TYR A 238 -5.81 -3.05 3.42
CA TYR A 238 -4.56 -2.61 4.04
C TYR A 238 -4.81 -1.61 5.18
N GLU A 239 -5.65 -0.60 4.96
CA GLU A 239 -5.99 0.39 5.99
C GLU A 239 -6.74 -0.25 7.17
N ASP A 240 -7.67 -1.15 6.90
CA ASP A 240 -8.39 -1.91 7.92
C ASP A 240 -7.43 -2.74 8.79
N ILE A 241 -6.50 -3.45 8.17
CA ILE A 241 -5.49 -4.23 8.89
C ILE A 241 -4.56 -3.31 9.69
N ALA A 242 -4.09 -2.23 9.09
CA ALA A 242 -3.23 -1.26 9.77
C ALA A 242 -3.92 -0.61 10.97
N PHE A 243 -5.23 -0.34 10.88
CA PHE A 243 -6.02 0.18 11.98
C PHE A 243 -6.25 -0.87 13.08
N LEU A 244 -6.68 -2.08 12.71
CA LEU A 244 -6.98 -3.16 13.66
C LEU A 244 -5.72 -3.69 14.37
N SER A 245 -4.58 -3.74 13.69
CA SER A 245 -3.31 -4.22 14.25
C SER A 245 -2.78 -3.36 15.40
N ARG A 246 -3.27 -2.12 15.55
CA ARG A 246 -2.95 -1.26 16.70
C ARG A 246 -3.60 -1.72 18.01
N ASN A 247 -4.61 -2.59 17.92
CA ASN A 247 -5.30 -3.11 19.09
C ASN A 247 -4.82 -4.55 19.40
N PRO A 248 -4.04 -4.79 20.47
CA PRO A 248 -3.50 -6.10 20.79
C PRO A 248 -4.58 -7.13 21.18
N PHE A 249 -5.80 -6.70 21.44
CA PHE A 249 -6.91 -7.60 21.81
C PHE A 249 -7.67 -8.16 20.60
N PHE A 250 -7.44 -7.62 19.39
CA PHE A 250 -8.06 -8.11 18.17
C PHE A 250 -7.01 -8.71 17.25
N PRO A 251 -6.85 -10.05 17.23
CA PRO A 251 -5.95 -10.69 16.27
C PRO A 251 -6.50 -10.44 14.86
N VAL A 252 -5.68 -9.82 14.02
CA VAL A 252 -6.03 -9.57 12.62
C VAL A 252 -5.80 -10.85 11.84
N THR A 253 -6.87 -11.45 11.35
CA THR A 253 -6.84 -12.65 10.48
C THR A 253 -7.36 -12.37 9.08
N CYS A 254 -7.38 -11.09 8.68
CA CYS A 254 -7.92 -10.67 7.39
C CYS A 254 -6.99 -11.07 6.25
N LYS A 255 -7.57 -11.55 5.16
CA LYS A 255 -6.86 -11.79 3.90
C LYS A 255 -6.96 -10.52 3.06
N ILE A 256 -5.83 -9.91 2.73
CA ILE A 256 -5.78 -8.78 1.80
C ILE A 256 -6.19 -9.25 0.41
N ARG A 257 -7.13 -8.55 -0.22
CA ARG A 257 -7.50 -8.77 -1.62
C ARG A 257 -6.32 -8.44 -2.52
N SER A 258 -6.14 -9.18 -3.58
CA SER A 258 -4.99 -9.09 -4.46
C SER A 258 -5.45 -9.19 -5.91
N ASN A 259 -4.93 -8.33 -6.78
CA ASN A 259 -5.09 -8.47 -8.23
C ASN A 259 -3.95 -9.26 -8.88
N VAL A 260 -3.09 -9.88 -8.07
CA VAL A 260 -1.93 -10.66 -8.49
C VAL A 260 -2.30 -12.13 -8.61
N GLN A 261 -2.14 -12.70 -9.80
CA GLN A 261 -2.38 -14.12 -10.08
C GLN A 261 -1.09 -14.93 -9.89
N GLY A 262 -1.14 -16.02 -9.14
CA GLY A 262 0.01 -16.87 -8.85
C GLY A 262 0.90 -16.37 -7.71
N GLY A 263 0.51 -15.29 -7.04
CA GLY A 263 1.19 -14.66 -5.92
C GLY A 263 0.23 -13.83 -5.07
N LEU A 264 0.77 -12.92 -4.28
CA LEU A 264 0.05 -11.99 -3.43
C LEU A 264 0.47 -10.55 -3.72
N GLY A 265 -0.27 -9.58 -3.18
CA GLY A 265 0.06 -8.16 -3.27
C GLY A 265 -0.76 -7.40 -4.30
N TYR A 266 -0.20 -6.33 -4.84
CA TYR A 266 -0.90 -5.47 -5.78
C TYR A 266 -0.02 -4.92 -6.90
N TRP A 267 -0.66 -4.64 -8.02
CA TRP A 267 -0.15 -3.87 -9.15
C TRP A 267 -1.17 -2.78 -9.46
N ALA A 268 -0.84 -1.51 -9.19
CA ALA A 268 -1.78 -0.40 -9.27
C ALA A 268 -1.42 0.61 -10.37
N GLY A 269 -2.45 1.13 -11.03
CA GLY A 269 -2.36 2.27 -11.94
C GLY A 269 -2.90 3.52 -11.27
N TYR A 270 -2.16 4.63 -11.32
CA TYR A 270 -2.57 5.89 -10.72
C TYR A 270 -2.62 7.02 -11.73
N GLY A 271 -3.78 7.70 -11.81
CA GLY A 271 -3.88 9.06 -12.31
C GLY A 271 -3.56 10.01 -11.17
N SER A 272 -2.40 10.68 -11.18
CA SER A 272 -1.92 11.44 -10.03
C SER A 272 -1.71 12.91 -10.32
N THR A 273 -2.04 13.76 -9.33
CA THR A 273 -1.67 15.17 -9.28
C THR A 273 -0.87 15.44 -8.01
N VAL A 274 0.20 16.21 -8.12
CA VAL A 274 1.09 16.54 -6.99
C VAL A 274 1.01 18.00 -6.64
N TYR A 275 0.74 18.28 -5.37
CA TYR A 275 0.69 19.61 -4.77
C TYR A 275 1.90 19.80 -3.86
N ARG A 276 2.62 20.91 -4.05
CA ARG A 276 3.79 21.25 -3.22
C ARG A 276 3.41 22.38 -2.25
N LEU A 277 3.57 22.14 -0.97
CA LEU A 277 3.22 23.05 0.10
C LEU A 277 4.45 23.41 0.94
N SER A 278 4.65 24.73 1.16
CA SER A 278 5.54 25.26 2.19
C SER A 278 4.66 25.63 3.38
N LEU A 279 4.71 24.86 4.46
CA LEU A 279 3.77 25.04 5.58
C LEU A 279 4.05 26.36 6.29
N ALA A 280 5.32 26.71 6.52
CA ALA A 280 5.72 27.95 7.16
C ALA A 280 5.27 29.21 6.40
N ASP A 281 5.33 29.19 5.06
CA ASP A 281 4.94 30.37 4.25
C ASP A 281 3.42 30.47 4.15
N SER A 282 2.73 29.35 4.06
CA SER A 282 1.26 29.31 4.00
C SER A 282 0.60 29.84 5.28
N LEU A 283 1.22 29.67 6.44
CA LEU A 283 0.72 30.18 7.71
C LEU A 283 0.99 31.67 7.92
N LYS A 284 1.97 32.26 7.21
CA LYS A 284 2.31 33.70 7.31
C LYS A 284 1.38 34.61 6.50
N VAL A 285 0.61 34.07 5.57
CA VAL A 285 -0.25 34.82 4.63
C VAL A 285 -1.63 35.12 5.24
N ARG A 286 -1.76 35.17 6.57
CA ARG A 286 -3.00 35.54 7.27
C ARG A 286 -2.93 36.96 7.81
#